data_042d4cce09bf97963ba9d72a7cc6f4a6
#
_entry.id   042d4cce09bf97963ba9d72a7cc6f4a6
#
_cell.length_a   1.000
_cell.length_b   1.000
_cell.length_c   1.000
_cell.angle_alpha   90.00
_cell.angle_beta   90.00
_cell.angle_gamma   90.00
#
_symmetry.space_group_name_H-M   'P 1'
#
loop_
_entity.id
_entity.type
_entity.pdbx_description
1 polymer ?
#
loop_
_entity_poly.entity_id
_entity_poly.type
_entity_poly.pdbx_seq_one_letter_code
_entity_poly.pdbx_strand_id
1 'polypeptide(L)'
;MKKLINDPADVVREALLGMQAAHGDRLRVDHSNRVVFRADAPRRGKVGLVSGGGSGHEPMHGGFVGPGMLDAACAGEVFTSPVPDQMLAATLGVDGGAGVLHIVKNYTGDVMNFEMAAELAAENGVEVVSVVTDDDVAVQDSLYTAGRRGVGVTVLLEKIAGAAAEEGRPLAEVADIARRVDEQGRSMGMALTSCTVPAAGRPTFELGENEIEVGIGIHGEPGRERRPIAPARELAAMLVEPVLADLPAADGAPVIALLNGMGGTPLIELYIMYSEVQQLLQKAGIPVARSLVGNYITSLDMAGCSVTLLRADDEIVRLWDAPVNTPGLRWGT
;
A
#
# COMPACT_ATOMS: atom_id res chain seq x y z
N MET A 1 -11.56 24.85 5.50
CA MET A 1 -11.43 23.50 4.91
C MET A 1 -12.81 23.00 4.46
N LYS A 2 -12.90 22.42 3.25
CA LYS A 2 -14.14 21.80 2.75
C LYS A 2 -13.89 20.29 2.61
N LYS A 3 -14.39 19.48 3.56
CA LYS A 3 -14.31 18.02 3.55
C LYS A 3 -15.65 17.44 3.99
N LEU A 4 -15.99 16.24 3.51
CA LEU A 4 -17.20 15.51 3.90
C LEU A 4 -16.95 14.77 5.22
N ILE A 5 -16.80 15.49 6.29
CA ILE A 5 -16.56 15.01 7.66
C ILE A 5 -17.49 15.76 8.63
N ASN A 6 -17.74 15.15 9.79
CA ASN A 6 -18.46 15.82 10.89
C ASN A 6 -17.44 16.57 11.79
N ASP A 7 -16.64 15.82 12.54
CA ASP A 7 -15.59 16.36 13.39
C ASP A 7 -14.21 15.81 12.97
N PRO A 8 -13.17 16.65 12.84
CA PRO A 8 -11.82 16.18 12.55
C PRO A 8 -11.28 15.11 13.50
N ALA A 9 -11.70 15.12 14.77
CA ALA A 9 -11.27 14.14 15.77
C ALA A 9 -11.93 12.76 15.58
N ASP A 10 -13.05 12.68 14.87
CA ASP A 10 -13.84 11.45 14.70
C ASP A 10 -13.67 10.80 13.33
N VAL A 11 -12.86 11.36 12.45
CA VAL A 11 -12.74 10.93 11.03
C VAL A 11 -12.50 9.44 10.88
N VAL A 12 -11.52 8.89 11.60
CA VAL A 12 -11.16 7.46 11.49
C VAL A 12 -12.30 6.58 12.03
N ARG A 13 -12.84 6.92 13.19
CA ARG A 13 -13.96 6.20 13.80
C ARG A 13 -15.18 6.17 12.89
N GLU A 14 -15.55 7.30 12.30
CA GLU A 14 -16.71 7.41 11.43
C GLU A 14 -16.50 6.73 10.08
N ALA A 15 -15.28 6.79 9.52
CA ALA A 15 -14.90 6.05 8.32
C ALA A 15 -15.04 4.53 8.52
N LEU A 16 -14.60 4.01 9.67
CA LEU A 16 -14.73 2.59 10.01
C LEU A 16 -16.20 2.17 10.20
N LEU A 17 -17.04 3.02 10.78
CA LEU A 17 -18.49 2.79 10.86
C LEU A 17 -19.09 2.70 9.44
N GLY A 18 -18.73 3.63 8.57
CA GLY A 18 -19.16 3.64 7.16
C GLY A 18 -18.71 2.40 6.39
N MET A 19 -17.45 1.99 6.59
CA MET A 19 -16.90 0.78 5.96
C MET A 19 -17.65 -0.48 6.42
N GLN A 20 -17.90 -0.64 7.71
CA GLN A 20 -18.69 -1.76 8.22
C GLN A 20 -20.12 -1.76 7.70
N ALA A 21 -20.76 -0.59 7.64
CA ALA A 21 -22.12 -0.47 7.11
C ALA A 21 -22.20 -0.85 5.62
N ALA A 22 -21.19 -0.50 4.84
CA ALA A 22 -21.15 -0.78 3.40
C ALA A 22 -20.75 -2.22 3.06
N HIS A 23 -19.94 -2.87 3.90
CA HIS A 23 -19.27 -4.16 3.62
C HIS A 23 -19.41 -5.18 4.74
N GLY A 24 -20.43 -5.06 5.61
CA GLY A 24 -20.63 -5.96 6.76
C GLY A 24 -20.90 -7.43 6.41
N ASP A 25 -21.15 -7.73 5.14
CA ASP A 25 -21.20 -9.08 4.59
C ASP A 25 -19.80 -9.74 4.45
N ARG A 26 -18.74 -8.93 4.41
CA ARG A 26 -17.33 -9.35 4.15
C ARG A 26 -16.39 -9.00 5.28
N LEU A 27 -16.71 -7.94 6.03
CA LEU A 27 -15.86 -7.35 7.03
C LEU A 27 -16.53 -7.35 8.41
N ARG A 28 -15.69 -7.54 9.44
CA ARG A 28 -16.02 -7.27 10.84
C ARG A 28 -15.05 -6.21 11.35
N VAL A 29 -15.55 -5.16 11.96
CA VAL A 29 -14.70 -4.10 12.53
C VAL A 29 -14.70 -4.18 14.06
N ASP A 30 -13.52 -4.26 14.64
CA ASP A 30 -13.31 -4.01 16.06
C ASP A 30 -13.10 -2.51 16.26
N HIS A 31 -14.17 -1.82 16.67
CA HIS A 31 -14.14 -0.38 16.87
C HIS A 31 -13.28 0.05 18.07
N SER A 32 -13.08 -0.84 19.06
CA SER A 32 -12.29 -0.54 20.25
C SER A 32 -10.80 -0.48 19.92
N ASN A 33 -10.34 -1.40 19.08
CA ASN A 33 -8.96 -1.48 18.62
C ASN A 33 -8.76 -0.87 17.23
N ARG A 34 -9.84 -0.38 16.56
CA ARG A 34 -9.78 0.12 15.18
C ARG A 34 -9.13 -0.86 14.21
N VAL A 35 -9.54 -2.12 14.28
CA VAL A 35 -9.06 -3.20 13.41
C VAL A 35 -10.19 -3.67 12.50
N VAL A 36 -9.90 -3.73 11.20
CA VAL A 36 -10.77 -4.32 10.19
C VAL A 36 -10.35 -5.76 9.99
N PHE A 37 -11.25 -6.71 10.20
CA PHE A 37 -11.05 -8.14 9.97
C PHE A 37 -11.89 -8.62 8.79
N ARG A 38 -11.40 -9.60 8.05
CA ARG A 38 -12.29 -10.37 7.17
C ARG A 38 -13.34 -11.11 8.02
N ALA A 39 -14.54 -11.26 7.48
CA ALA A 39 -15.68 -11.78 8.26
C ALA A 39 -15.48 -13.20 8.78
N ASP A 40 -14.71 -14.02 8.05
CA ASP A 40 -14.43 -15.43 8.36
C ASP A 40 -13.11 -15.66 9.11
N ALA A 41 -12.43 -14.59 9.59
CA ALA A 41 -11.23 -14.73 10.42
C ALA A 41 -11.57 -15.15 11.86
N PRO A 42 -10.71 -15.97 12.52
CA PRO A 42 -9.50 -16.62 11.99
C PRO A 42 -9.81 -17.84 11.11
N ARG A 43 -8.97 -18.12 10.12
CA ARG A 43 -9.10 -19.33 9.29
C ARG A 43 -8.10 -20.40 9.74
N ARG A 44 -8.63 -21.52 10.24
CA ARG A 44 -7.81 -22.61 10.77
C ARG A 44 -6.84 -23.18 9.71
N GLY A 45 -5.56 -23.24 10.07
CA GLY A 45 -4.50 -23.80 9.23
C GLY A 45 -4.07 -22.91 8.06
N LYS A 46 -4.56 -21.67 7.97
CA LYS A 46 -4.13 -20.66 7.02
C LYS A 46 -3.24 -19.64 7.73
N VAL A 47 -2.16 -19.24 7.09
CA VAL A 47 -1.34 -18.11 7.53
C VAL A 47 -2.19 -16.84 7.55
N GLY A 48 -2.27 -16.17 8.69
CA GLY A 48 -2.92 -14.88 8.82
C GLY A 48 -2.05 -13.76 8.23
N LEU A 49 -2.64 -12.83 7.48
CA LEU A 49 -1.94 -11.64 6.97
C LEU A 49 -2.45 -10.39 7.67
N VAL A 50 -1.54 -9.66 8.31
CA VAL A 50 -1.84 -8.38 8.98
C VAL A 50 -0.98 -7.28 8.41
N SER A 51 -1.61 -6.16 8.09
CA SER A 51 -0.94 -4.92 7.77
C SER A 51 -1.62 -3.76 8.51
N GLY A 52 -1.12 -2.56 8.34
CA GLY A 52 -1.69 -1.37 8.95
C GLY A 52 -0.81 -0.16 8.74
N GLY A 53 -1.33 0.97 9.15
CA GLY A 53 -0.66 2.26 9.04
C GLY A 53 -1.64 3.38 9.36
N GLY A 54 -1.21 4.62 9.16
CA GLY A 54 -2.08 5.78 9.28
C GLY A 54 -3.24 5.70 8.30
N SER A 55 -4.42 6.16 8.73
CA SER A 55 -5.56 6.38 7.85
C SER A 55 -5.30 7.56 6.90
N GLY A 56 -6.05 7.65 5.80
CA GLY A 56 -5.86 8.68 4.77
C GLY A 56 -5.26 8.16 3.47
N HIS A 57 -5.00 6.86 3.39
CA HIS A 57 -4.44 6.17 2.23
C HIS A 57 -5.44 5.23 1.55
N GLU A 58 -6.71 5.31 1.91
CA GLU A 58 -7.75 4.39 1.44
C GLU A 58 -7.78 4.24 -0.10
N PRO A 59 -7.99 3.00 -0.58
CA PRO A 59 -8.44 1.78 0.14
C PRO A 59 -7.36 1.10 1.00
N MET A 60 -6.08 1.43 0.89
CA MET A 60 -5.03 0.83 1.73
C MET A 60 -5.16 1.25 3.19
N HIS A 61 -5.19 0.36 4.19
CA HIS A 61 -5.11 -1.09 4.11
C HIS A 61 -6.50 -1.74 4.27
N GLY A 62 -7.44 -1.10 5.00
CA GLY A 62 -8.76 -1.66 5.36
C GLY A 62 -9.58 -2.14 4.16
N GLY A 63 -9.49 -1.43 3.04
CA GLY A 63 -10.15 -1.80 1.78
C GLY A 63 -9.56 -3.04 1.10
N PHE A 64 -8.43 -3.55 1.56
CA PHE A 64 -7.77 -4.77 1.04
C PHE A 64 -7.93 -5.97 1.97
N VAL A 65 -8.80 -5.86 2.99
CA VAL A 65 -9.15 -6.97 3.87
C VAL A 65 -10.19 -7.86 3.19
N GLY A 66 -9.88 -9.16 3.08
CA GLY A 66 -10.77 -10.16 2.50
C GLY A 66 -10.01 -11.29 1.80
N PRO A 67 -10.73 -12.31 1.28
CA PRO A 67 -10.14 -13.45 0.59
C PRO A 67 -9.18 -13.02 -0.54
N GLY A 68 -7.97 -13.58 -0.54
CA GLY A 68 -6.94 -13.32 -1.53
C GLY A 68 -6.05 -12.11 -1.27
N MET A 69 -6.25 -11.39 -0.13
CA MET A 69 -5.37 -10.32 0.36
C MET A 69 -5.22 -10.42 1.89
N LEU A 70 -5.46 -9.32 2.64
CA LEU A 70 -5.29 -9.26 4.09
C LEU A 70 -6.39 -10.00 4.86
N ASP A 71 -6.03 -10.57 6.01
CA ASP A 71 -6.98 -11.09 7.01
C ASP A 71 -7.39 -10.02 8.02
N ALA A 72 -6.48 -9.07 8.33
CA ALA A 72 -6.81 -7.89 9.10
C ALA A 72 -5.95 -6.68 8.74
N ALA A 73 -6.49 -5.48 9.01
CA ALA A 73 -5.79 -4.21 8.87
C ALA A 73 -6.02 -3.32 10.08
N CYS A 74 -4.94 -2.74 10.63
CA CYS A 74 -4.98 -1.80 11.75
C CYS A 74 -5.06 -0.37 11.21
N ALA A 75 -6.11 0.38 11.60
CA ALA A 75 -6.30 1.77 11.21
C ALA A 75 -5.75 2.70 12.30
N GLY A 76 -4.61 3.34 12.03
CA GLY A 76 -4.07 4.40 12.85
C GLY A 76 -4.86 5.71 12.68
N GLU A 77 -4.52 6.74 13.47
CA GLU A 77 -5.00 8.09 13.21
C GLU A 77 -4.52 8.57 11.82
N VAL A 78 -5.11 9.66 11.32
CA VAL A 78 -4.74 10.16 9.98
C VAL A 78 -3.23 10.41 9.91
N PHE A 79 -2.55 9.73 8.99
CA PHE A 79 -1.10 9.76 8.78
C PHE A 79 -0.24 9.41 10.00
N THR A 80 -0.79 8.64 10.93
CA THR A 80 -0.11 8.23 12.17
C THR A 80 -0.20 6.72 12.34
N SER A 81 0.92 6.09 12.64
CA SER A 81 1.02 4.64 12.86
C SER A 81 0.04 4.16 13.95
N PRO A 82 -0.61 3.00 13.77
CA PRO A 82 -1.38 2.36 14.84
C PRO A 82 -0.46 1.95 15.98
N VAL A 83 -1.03 1.81 17.20
CA VAL A 83 -0.26 1.42 18.39
C VAL A 83 -0.09 -0.10 18.47
N PRO A 84 0.93 -0.61 19.22
CA PRO A 84 1.21 -2.06 19.32
C PRO A 84 0.01 -2.90 19.75
N ASP A 85 -0.82 -2.41 20.67
CA ASP A 85 -2.01 -3.13 21.16
C ASP A 85 -3.03 -3.40 20.04
N GLN A 86 -3.17 -2.46 19.09
CA GLN A 86 -4.05 -2.67 17.92
C GLN A 86 -3.50 -3.79 17.02
N MET A 87 -2.19 -3.79 16.77
CA MET A 87 -1.52 -4.79 15.95
C MET A 87 -1.52 -6.16 16.62
N LEU A 88 -1.33 -6.21 17.95
CA LEU A 88 -1.46 -7.44 18.72
C LEU A 88 -2.88 -8.00 18.64
N ALA A 89 -3.91 -7.16 18.84
CA ALA A 89 -5.31 -7.58 18.71
C ALA A 89 -5.62 -8.14 17.30
N ALA A 90 -5.09 -7.51 16.26
CA ALA A 90 -5.20 -7.99 14.89
C ALA A 90 -4.52 -9.36 14.71
N THR A 91 -3.29 -9.50 15.20
CA THR A 91 -2.47 -10.71 15.09
C THR A 91 -3.14 -11.89 15.78
N LEU A 92 -3.57 -11.72 17.03
CA LEU A 92 -4.29 -12.78 17.76
C LEU A 92 -5.64 -13.10 17.12
N GLY A 93 -6.31 -12.09 16.55
CA GLY A 93 -7.62 -12.24 15.92
C GLY A 93 -7.63 -12.97 14.59
N VAL A 94 -6.47 -13.09 13.92
CA VAL A 94 -6.33 -13.80 12.63
C VAL A 94 -5.56 -15.12 12.73
N ASP A 95 -4.88 -15.39 13.85
CA ASP A 95 -4.12 -16.63 13.98
C ASP A 95 -5.03 -17.85 13.97
N GLY A 96 -4.85 -18.69 12.95
CA GLY A 96 -5.52 -19.99 12.78
C GLY A 96 -4.63 -21.18 13.12
N GLY A 97 -3.50 -20.95 13.81
CA GLY A 97 -2.52 -21.97 14.19
C GLY A 97 -1.46 -22.27 13.09
N ALA A 98 -1.37 -21.43 12.06
CA ALA A 98 -0.34 -21.50 11.02
C ALA A 98 0.63 -20.32 11.04
N GLY A 99 0.53 -19.47 12.07
CA GLY A 99 1.30 -18.26 12.23
C GLY A 99 0.77 -17.08 11.40
N VAL A 100 1.42 -15.93 11.58
CA VAL A 100 0.98 -14.64 10.99
C VAL A 100 2.13 -13.96 10.28
N LEU A 101 1.87 -13.47 9.06
CA LEU A 101 2.75 -12.58 8.34
C LEU A 101 2.35 -11.12 8.61
N HIS A 102 3.26 -10.32 9.14
CA HIS A 102 3.14 -8.87 9.18
C HIS A 102 3.72 -8.24 7.91
N ILE A 103 2.94 -7.43 7.22
CA ILE A 103 3.37 -6.63 6.08
C ILE A 103 3.47 -5.19 6.55
N VAL A 104 4.68 -4.66 6.58
CA VAL A 104 5.01 -3.40 7.27
C VAL A 104 5.60 -2.42 6.26
N LYS A 105 5.01 -1.24 6.13
CA LYS A 105 5.66 -0.16 5.37
C LYS A 105 6.82 0.41 6.17
N ASN A 106 7.95 0.68 5.49
CA ASN A 106 9.13 1.21 6.15
C ASN A 106 8.93 2.69 6.57
N TYR A 107 8.25 2.86 7.70
CA TYR A 107 8.15 4.09 8.47
C TYR A 107 8.50 3.76 9.92
N THR A 108 9.30 4.59 10.57
CA THR A 108 9.85 4.31 11.90
C THR A 108 8.78 3.89 12.91
N GLY A 109 7.64 4.59 12.96
CA GLY A 109 6.54 4.26 13.86
C GLY A 109 5.91 2.91 13.54
N ASP A 110 5.67 2.60 12.26
CA ASP A 110 5.11 1.32 11.84
C ASP A 110 6.08 0.17 12.19
N VAL A 111 7.37 0.30 11.84
CA VAL A 111 8.38 -0.73 12.10
C VAL A 111 8.48 -1.03 13.59
N MET A 112 8.69 -0.01 14.44
CA MET A 112 8.83 -0.20 15.90
C MET A 112 7.57 -0.81 16.53
N ASN A 113 6.39 -0.35 16.12
CA ASN A 113 5.14 -0.80 16.73
C ASN A 113 4.79 -2.24 16.29
N PHE A 114 5.05 -2.62 15.02
CA PHE A 114 4.89 -4.00 14.57
C PHE A 114 5.90 -4.96 15.19
N GLU A 115 7.15 -4.54 15.40
CA GLU A 115 8.16 -5.33 16.13
C GLU A 115 7.68 -5.62 17.56
N MET A 116 7.24 -4.60 18.30
CA MET A 116 6.70 -4.76 19.64
C MET A 116 5.47 -5.68 19.66
N ALA A 117 4.55 -5.53 18.69
CA ALA A 117 3.38 -6.41 18.60
C ALA A 117 3.77 -7.87 18.29
N ALA A 118 4.80 -8.10 17.49
CA ALA A 118 5.31 -9.45 17.18
C ALA A 118 5.92 -10.11 18.42
N GLU A 119 6.68 -9.36 19.25
CA GLU A 119 7.21 -9.84 20.53
C GLU A 119 6.07 -10.25 21.48
N LEU A 120 5.07 -9.38 21.64
CA LEU A 120 3.89 -9.66 22.47
C LEU A 120 3.07 -10.85 21.95
N ALA A 121 2.96 -11.03 20.63
CA ALA A 121 2.29 -12.17 20.01
C ALA A 121 3.05 -13.49 20.30
N ALA A 122 4.39 -13.47 20.28
CA ALA A 122 5.22 -14.62 20.60
C ALA A 122 5.02 -15.06 22.07
N GLU A 123 4.85 -14.13 23.01
CA GLU A 123 4.50 -14.44 24.41
C GLU A 123 3.12 -15.13 24.53
N ASN A 124 2.23 -14.91 23.56
CA ASN A 124 0.94 -15.58 23.45
C ASN A 124 0.99 -16.88 22.59
N GLY A 125 2.18 -17.32 22.20
CA GLY A 125 2.39 -18.58 21.45
C GLY A 125 2.07 -18.47 19.96
N VAL A 126 1.98 -17.27 19.39
CA VAL A 126 1.75 -17.04 17.96
C VAL A 126 3.08 -16.77 17.26
N GLU A 127 3.41 -17.57 16.26
CA GLU A 127 4.57 -17.34 15.39
C GLU A 127 4.29 -16.17 14.43
N VAL A 128 5.18 -15.17 14.43
CA VAL A 128 5.07 -14.01 13.55
C VAL A 128 6.34 -13.84 12.73
N VAL A 129 6.17 -13.59 11.43
CA VAL A 129 7.23 -13.15 10.53
C VAL A 129 6.84 -11.78 9.98
N SER A 130 7.77 -10.83 10.02
CA SER A 130 7.57 -9.49 9.45
C SER A 130 8.34 -9.35 8.13
N VAL A 131 7.70 -8.72 7.15
CA VAL A 131 8.34 -8.27 5.90
C VAL A 131 8.08 -6.77 5.77
N VAL A 132 9.18 -6.02 5.66
CA VAL A 132 9.16 -4.55 5.54
C VAL A 132 9.27 -4.18 4.07
N THR A 133 8.40 -3.27 3.59
CA THR A 133 8.46 -2.75 2.22
C THR A 133 9.24 -1.44 2.18
N ASP A 134 10.19 -1.31 1.21
CA ASP A 134 11.08 -0.16 1.09
C ASP A 134 11.33 0.27 -0.38
N ASP A 135 10.29 0.28 -1.15
CA ASP A 135 10.29 0.35 -2.62
C ASP A 135 10.48 1.75 -3.23
N ASP A 136 10.35 2.83 -2.45
CA ASP A 136 10.42 4.20 -2.97
C ASP A 136 11.85 4.61 -3.35
N VAL A 137 12.10 4.77 -4.66
CA VAL A 137 13.41 5.17 -5.17
C VAL A 137 13.67 6.67 -5.10
N ALA A 138 12.70 7.46 -4.67
CA ALA A 138 12.84 8.92 -4.63
C ALA A 138 13.91 9.37 -3.64
N VAL A 139 13.97 8.78 -2.45
CA VAL A 139 14.89 9.14 -1.38
C VAL A 139 15.47 7.90 -0.72
N GLN A 140 16.68 8.02 -0.18
CA GLN A 140 17.32 6.93 0.57
C GLN A 140 17.00 6.98 2.06
N ASP A 141 16.76 8.17 2.58
CA ASP A 141 16.30 8.43 3.95
C ASP A 141 15.29 9.57 3.92
N SER A 142 14.30 9.56 4.80
CA SER A 142 13.31 10.62 4.95
C SER A 142 13.23 11.10 6.41
N LEU A 143 12.39 12.10 6.67
CA LEU A 143 12.17 12.61 8.03
C LEU A 143 11.61 11.56 9.00
N TYR A 144 10.95 10.52 8.48
CA TYR A 144 10.24 9.50 9.27
C TYR A 144 10.73 8.08 9.00
N THR A 145 11.84 7.91 8.26
CA THR A 145 12.27 6.61 7.75
C THR A 145 13.79 6.54 7.71
N ALA A 146 14.38 5.52 8.32
CA ALA A 146 15.73 5.08 8.02
C ALA A 146 15.64 4.14 6.80
N GLY A 147 16.33 4.45 5.73
CA GLY A 147 16.18 3.76 4.45
C GLY A 147 15.03 4.31 3.60
N ARG A 148 14.65 3.60 2.55
CA ARG A 148 13.58 3.98 1.61
C ARG A 148 12.21 3.83 2.24
N ARG A 149 11.25 4.66 1.82
CA ARG A 149 9.85 4.55 2.22
C ARG A 149 9.19 3.34 1.57
N GLY A 150 8.26 2.68 2.28
CA GLY A 150 7.36 1.68 1.72
C GLY A 150 6.12 2.35 1.14
N VAL A 151 5.82 2.11 -0.14
CA VAL A 151 4.70 2.73 -0.85
C VAL A 151 3.97 1.73 -1.75
N GLY A 152 4.01 1.83 -3.06
CA GLY A 152 3.15 1.11 -3.99
C GLY A 152 3.34 -0.40 -4.05
N VAL A 153 4.55 -0.91 -3.81
CA VAL A 153 4.81 -2.37 -3.73
C VAL A 153 4.00 -3.04 -2.64
N THR A 154 3.69 -2.33 -1.56
CA THR A 154 2.86 -2.86 -0.46
C THR A 154 1.53 -3.42 -0.97
N VAL A 155 0.87 -2.74 -1.90
CA VAL A 155 -0.41 -3.20 -2.50
C VAL A 155 -0.23 -4.50 -3.28
N LEU A 156 0.84 -4.60 -4.07
CA LEU A 156 1.17 -5.79 -4.85
C LEU A 156 1.53 -6.97 -3.93
N LEU A 157 2.31 -6.69 -2.89
CA LEU A 157 2.72 -7.67 -1.88
C LEU A 157 1.54 -8.23 -1.11
N GLU A 158 0.63 -7.38 -0.62
CA GLU A 158 -0.60 -7.80 0.06
C GLU A 158 -1.44 -8.75 -0.81
N LYS A 159 -1.56 -8.46 -2.13
CA LYS A 159 -2.29 -9.32 -3.06
C LYS A 159 -1.59 -10.65 -3.32
N ILE A 160 -0.28 -10.63 -3.58
CA ILE A 160 0.48 -11.81 -3.98
C ILE A 160 0.69 -12.75 -2.78
N ALA A 161 1.10 -12.21 -1.62
CA ALA A 161 1.23 -12.98 -0.38
C ALA A 161 -0.14 -13.51 0.11
N GLY A 162 -1.21 -12.71 -0.05
CA GLY A 162 -2.57 -13.13 0.26
C GLY A 162 -3.01 -14.33 -0.56
N ALA A 163 -2.71 -14.36 -1.86
CA ALA A 163 -2.98 -15.50 -2.71
C ALA A 163 -2.20 -16.77 -2.30
N ALA A 164 -0.91 -16.62 -1.96
CA ALA A 164 -0.08 -17.73 -1.48
C ALA A 164 -0.61 -18.31 -0.15
N ALA A 165 -1.06 -17.44 0.76
CA ALA A 165 -1.68 -17.89 2.01
C ALA A 165 -3.03 -18.58 1.80
N GLU A 166 -3.84 -18.14 0.83
CA GLU A 166 -5.10 -18.83 0.46
C GLU A 166 -4.85 -20.23 -0.15
N GLU A 167 -3.70 -20.44 -0.81
CA GLU A 167 -3.26 -21.78 -1.28
C GLU A 167 -2.88 -22.72 -0.11
N GLY A 168 -2.83 -22.23 1.14
CA GLY A 168 -2.42 -23.01 2.31
C GLY A 168 -0.91 -23.21 2.42
N ARG A 169 -0.11 -22.34 1.83
CA ARG A 169 1.35 -22.41 1.98
C ARG A 169 1.78 -22.09 3.40
N PRO A 170 2.87 -22.73 3.89
CA PRO A 170 3.39 -22.45 5.24
C PRO A 170 3.96 -21.04 5.35
N LEU A 171 4.03 -20.52 6.59
CA LEU A 171 4.45 -19.15 6.89
C LEU A 171 5.80 -18.78 6.25
N ALA A 172 6.78 -19.66 6.29
CA ALA A 172 8.10 -19.42 5.70
C ALA A 172 8.01 -19.16 4.19
N GLU A 173 7.22 -19.95 3.44
CA GLU A 173 7.05 -19.78 1.99
C GLU A 173 6.29 -18.50 1.65
N VAL A 174 5.22 -18.18 2.41
CA VAL A 174 4.47 -16.92 2.23
C VAL A 174 5.38 -15.71 2.48
N ALA A 175 6.21 -15.77 3.52
CA ALA A 175 7.18 -14.72 3.83
C ALA A 175 8.27 -14.59 2.76
N ASP A 176 8.76 -15.70 2.20
CA ASP A 176 9.77 -15.67 1.13
C ASP A 176 9.19 -15.07 -0.17
N ILE A 177 7.94 -15.39 -0.51
CA ILE A 177 7.24 -14.74 -1.62
C ILE A 177 7.10 -13.24 -1.38
N ALA A 178 6.72 -12.85 -0.17
CA ALA A 178 6.59 -11.44 0.21
C ALA A 178 7.93 -10.68 0.07
N ARG A 179 9.04 -11.25 0.54
CA ARG A 179 10.39 -10.68 0.39
C ARG A 179 10.77 -10.52 -1.09
N ARG A 180 10.52 -11.56 -1.91
CA ARG A 180 10.77 -11.50 -3.35
C ARG A 180 10.00 -10.37 -4.03
N VAL A 181 8.74 -10.15 -3.64
CA VAL A 181 7.93 -9.04 -4.19
C VAL A 181 8.55 -7.70 -3.84
N ASP A 182 8.98 -7.51 -2.59
CA ASP A 182 9.64 -6.28 -2.18
C ASP A 182 10.98 -6.06 -2.90
N GLU A 183 11.84 -7.07 -2.90
CA GLU A 183 13.15 -7.02 -3.58
C GLU A 183 13.05 -6.70 -5.08
N GLN A 184 11.99 -7.16 -5.74
CA GLN A 184 11.78 -7.03 -7.19
C GLN A 184 10.90 -5.84 -7.59
N GLY A 185 10.41 -5.05 -6.63
CA GLY A 185 9.54 -3.93 -6.86
C GLY A 185 10.18 -2.57 -6.62
N ARG A 186 9.82 -1.56 -7.42
CA ARG A 186 10.27 -0.17 -7.24
C ARG A 186 9.16 0.80 -7.56
N SER A 187 9.14 1.90 -6.82
CA SER A 187 8.11 2.93 -6.95
C SER A 187 8.69 4.33 -6.95
N MET A 188 7.99 5.25 -7.58
CA MET A 188 8.23 6.69 -7.48
C MET A 188 6.94 7.46 -7.73
N GLY A 189 6.70 8.54 -6.97
CA GLY A 189 5.53 9.39 -7.08
C GLY A 189 5.83 10.86 -7.36
N MET A 190 4.79 11.61 -7.72
CA MET A 190 4.79 13.07 -7.80
C MET A 190 3.48 13.66 -7.29
N ALA A 191 3.53 14.88 -6.75
CA ALA A 191 2.35 15.64 -6.39
C ALA A 191 2.18 16.85 -7.28
N LEU A 192 0.92 17.11 -7.66
CA LEU A 192 0.46 18.33 -8.34
C LEU A 192 -0.10 19.33 -7.33
N THR A 193 -0.63 18.84 -6.21
CA THR A 193 -1.12 19.65 -5.09
C THR A 193 -0.73 19.01 -3.77
N SER A 194 -0.76 19.79 -2.70
CA SER A 194 -0.70 19.25 -1.35
C SER A 194 -2.00 18.57 -0.94
N CYS A 195 -1.97 17.82 0.16
CA CYS A 195 -3.17 17.33 0.85
C CYS A 195 -3.44 18.14 2.12
N THR A 196 -4.68 18.07 2.62
CA THR A 196 -5.08 18.73 3.85
C THR A 196 -5.51 17.70 4.90
N VAL A 197 -4.68 17.55 5.93
CA VAL A 197 -5.00 16.71 7.10
C VAL A 197 -6.13 17.37 7.88
N PRO A 198 -7.25 16.66 8.18
CA PRO A 198 -8.41 17.23 8.86
C PRO A 198 -8.08 17.96 10.17
N ALA A 199 -7.27 17.34 11.03
CA ALA A 199 -6.87 17.94 12.32
C ALA A 199 -6.02 19.21 12.17
N ALA A 200 -5.19 19.31 11.11
CA ALA A 200 -4.38 20.49 10.85
C ALA A 200 -5.17 21.62 10.20
N GLY A 201 -6.21 21.31 9.42
CA GLY A 201 -7.07 22.26 8.73
C GLY A 201 -6.40 23.11 7.64
N ARG A 202 -5.13 22.80 7.32
CA ARG A 202 -4.29 23.49 6.33
C ARG A 202 -3.47 22.48 5.52
N PRO A 203 -3.00 22.86 4.32
CA PRO A 203 -2.12 22.04 3.50
C PRO A 203 -0.85 21.60 4.26
N THR A 204 -0.34 20.39 3.96
CA THR A 204 0.89 19.85 4.57
C THR A 204 2.14 20.55 4.03
N PHE A 205 2.09 21.05 2.80
CA PHE A 205 3.10 21.87 2.15
C PHE A 205 2.45 22.82 1.13
N GLU A 206 3.21 23.72 0.55
CA GLU A 206 2.73 24.64 -0.49
C GLU A 206 3.48 24.39 -1.80
N LEU A 207 2.76 24.42 -2.91
CA LEU A 207 3.29 24.43 -4.27
C LEU A 207 2.79 25.68 -4.99
N GLY A 208 3.64 26.27 -5.82
CA GLY A 208 3.23 27.32 -6.74
C GLY A 208 2.27 26.78 -7.81
N GLU A 209 1.51 27.66 -8.45
CA GLU A 209 0.47 27.31 -9.44
C GLU A 209 0.99 26.44 -10.59
N ASN A 210 2.27 26.59 -10.97
CA ASN A 210 2.92 25.85 -12.05
C ASN A 210 4.06 24.94 -11.55
N GLU A 211 4.04 24.55 -10.28
CA GLU A 211 5.04 23.68 -9.67
C GLU A 211 4.48 22.30 -9.36
N ILE A 212 5.34 21.31 -9.42
CA ILE A 212 5.11 19.94 -8.97
C ILE A 212 6.22 19.51 -8.01
N GLU A 213 5.92 18.60 -7.10
CA GLU A 213 6.91 17.95 -6.23
C GLU A 213 7.19 16.54 -6.77
N VAL A 214 8.42 16.30 -7.24
CA VAL A 214 8.85 15.00 -7.79
C VAL A 214 9.47 14.16 -6.68
N GLY A 215 8.98 12.93 -6.50
CA GLY A 215 9.44 12.02 -5.43
C GLY A 215 8.76 12.26 -4.09
N ILE A 216 7.55 12.84 -4.09
CA ILE A 216 6.76 13.09 -2.88
C ILE A 216 6.45 11.80 -2.13
N GLY A 217 6.45 11.85 -0.79
CA GLY A 217 5.93 10.79 0.06
C GLY A 217 4.42 10.84 0.22
N ILE A 218 3.84 9.72 0.65
CA ILE A 218 2.37 9.58 0.78
C ILE A 218 1.77 10.37 1.96
N HIS A 219 2.60 10.89 2.87
CA HIS A 219 2.17 11.81 3.94
C HIS A 219 2.51 13.28 3.61
N GLY A 220 2.99 13.56 2.39
CA GLY A 220 3.47 14.88 1.99
C GLY A 220 4.91 15.17 2.42
N GLU A 221 5.72 14.13 2.68
CA GLU A 221 7.14 14.28 2.94
C GLU A 221 7.85 14.79 1.68
N PRO A 222 8.82 15.73 1.82
CA PRO A 222 9.53 16.28 0.68
C PRO A 222 10.11 15.22 -0.25
N GLY A 223 10.00 15.46 -1.54
CA GLY A 223 10.58 14.63 -2.60
C GLY A 223 12.04 14.97 -2.89
N ARG A 224 12.43 14.69 -4.12
CA ARG A 224 13.78 15.01 -4.64
C ARG A 224 13.93 16.48 -4.99
N GLU A 225 12.92 17.02 -5.67
CA GLU A 225 12.98 18.37 -6.23
C GLU A 225 11.60 18.88 -6.65
N ARG A 226 11.50 20.19 -6.72
CA ARG A 226 10.39 20.88 -7.36
C ARG A 226 10.73 21.19 -8.81
N ARG A 227 9.75 20.99 -9.67
CA ARG A 227 9.85 21.26 -11.10
C ARG A 227 8.63 22.04 -11.59
N PRO A 228 8.76 22.81 -12.69
CA PRO A 228 7.59 23.31 -13.40
C PRO A 228 6.74 22.14 -13.91
N ILE A 229 5.41 22.34 -13.99
CA ILE A 229 4.51 21.42 -14.66
C ILE A 229 4.94 21.20 -16.12
N ALA A 230 4.84 19.98 -16.60
CA ALA A 230 5.24 19.59 -17.96
C ALA A 230 4.17 18.69 -18.61
N PRO A 231 4.22 18.43 -19.92
CA PRO A 231 3.34 17.46 -20.58
C PRO A 231 3.47 16.06 -19.96
N ALA A 232 2.37 15.28 -19.96
CA ALA A 232 2.30 13.95 -19.35
C ALA A 232 3.44 13.00 -19.75
N ARG A 233 3.90 13.05 -21.02
CA ARG A 233 5.05 12.27 -21.51
C ARG A 233 6.36 12.57 -20.77
N GLU A 234 6.58 13.83 -20.40
CA GLU A 234 7.76 14.25 -19.64
C GLU A 234 7.64 13.88 -18.16
N LEU A 235 6.43 14.06 -17.59
CA LEU A 235 6.11 13.65 -16.22
C LEU A 235 6.24 12.13 -16.05
N ALA A 236 5.75 11.35 -17.01
CA ALA A 236 5.91 9.90 -16.98
C ALA A 236 7.39 9.47 -17.03
N ALA A 237 8.22 10.15 -17.84
CA ALA A 237 9.66 9.88 -17.90
C ALA A 237 10.34 10.17 -16.53
N MET A 238 9.98 11.26 -15.87
CA MET A 238 10.50 11.62 -14.53
C MET A 238 10.21 10.55 -13.47
N LEU A 239 9.12 9.80 -13.62
CA LEU A 239 8.77 8.69 -12.70
C LEU A 239 9.39 7.37 -13.14
N VAL A 240 9.30 7.03 -14.43
CA VAL A 240 9.69 5.71 -14.94
C VAL A 240 11.20 5.52 -15.01
N GLU A 241 11.95 6.54 -15.44
CA GLU A 241 13.40 6.41 -15.61
C GLU A 241 14.15 6.08 -14.30
N PRO A 242 13.88 6.75 -13.16
CA PRO A 242 14.51 6.37 -11.89
C PRO A 242 14.09 4.98 -11.39
N VAL A 243 12.82 4.60 -11.60
CA VAL A 243 12.32 3.26 -11.27
C VAL A 243 13.05 2.20 -12.08
N LEU A 244 13.19 2.39 -13.40
CA LEU A 244 13.91 1.45 -14.27
C LEU A 244 15.40 1.36 -13.95
N ALA A 245 16.02 2.47 -13.55
CA ALA A 245 17.43 2.50 -13.21
C ALA A 245 17.78 1.70 -11.94
N ASP A 246 16.81 1.57 -11.03
CA ASP A 246 16.97 0.87 -9.76
C ASP A 246 16.32 -0.53 -9.76
N LEU A 247 15.42 -0.80 -10.70
CA LEU A 247 14.74 -2.09 -10.81
C LEU A 247 15.76 -3.20 -11.09
N PRO A 248 15.73 -4.34 -10.33
CA PRO A 248 16.69 -5.43 -10.53
C PRO A 248 16.78 -5.87 -11.99
N ALA A 249 18.02 -6.09 -12.45
CA ALA A 249 18.27 -6.54 -13.81
C ALA A 249 17.69 -7.93 -14.04
N ALA A 250 16.88 -8.08 -15.09
CA ALA A 250 16.33 -9.38 -15.47
C ALA A 250 16.03 -9.31 -16.98
N ASP A 251 16.83 -10.00 -17.79
CA ASP A 251 16.72 -9.97 -19.25
C ASP A 251 15.33 -10.49 -19.70
N GLY A 252 14.54 -9.59 -20.30
CA GLY A 252 13.23 -9.92 -20.87
C GLY A 252 12.12 -10.27 -19.86
N ALA A 253 12.39 -10.25 -18.55
CA ALA A 253 11.37 -10.55 -17.56
C ALA A 253 10.26 -9.49 -17.59
N PRO A 254 8.98 -9.90 -17.62
CA PRO A 254 7.87 -8.97 -17.63
C PRO A 254 7.72 -8.25 -16.28
N VAL A 255 6.93 -7.19 -16.29
CA VAL A 255 6.55 -6.47 -15.07
C VAL A 255 5.04 -6.50 -14.84
N ILE A 256 4.65 -6.42 -13.58
CA ILE A 256 3.32 -5.93 -13.17
C ILE A 256 3.48 -4.43 -12.96
N ALA A 257 2.66 -3.62 -13.63
CA ALA A 257 2.72 -2.17 -13.57
C ALA A 257 1.51 -1.60 -12.84
N LEU A 258 1.73 -0.85 -11.77
CA LEU A 258 0.71 -0.08 -11.07
C LEU A 258 0.90 1.41 -11.39
N LEU A 259 -0.12 2.03 -11.96
CA LEU A 259 -0.26 3.49 -11.98
C LEU A 259 -1.31 3.89 -10.96
N ASN A 260 -0.85 4.48 -9.89
CA ASN A 260 -1.65 4.81 -8.73
C ASN A 260 -1.90 6.31 -8.65
N GLY A 261 -3.17 6.71 -8.51
CA GLY A 261 -3.56 8.07 -8.18
C GLY A 261 -3.45 8.33 -6.68
N MET A 262 -3.16 9.58 -6.31
CA MET A 262 -3.00 9.95 -4.91
C MET A 262 -4.29 10.43 -4.24
N GLY A 263 -5.45 10.28 -4.89
CA GLY A 263 -6.78 10.60 -4.37
C GLY A 263 -7.47 11.75 -5.11
N GLY A 264 -6.74 12.82 -5.42
CA GLY A 264 -7.28 14.01 -6.10
C GLY A 264 -7.18 14.00 -7.63
N THR A 265 -6.56 12.98 -8.25
CA THR A 265 -6.36 12.93 -9.71
C THR A 265 -7.50 12.17 -10.39
N PRO A 266 -8.17 12.76 -11.40
CA PRO A 266 -9.21 12.09 -12.18
C PRO A 266 -8.68 10.85 -12.93
N LEU A 267 -9.51 9.82 -13.04
CA LEU A 267 -9.13 8.56 -13.70
C LEU A 267 -8.70 8.75 -15.17
N ILE A 268 -9.29 9.72 -15.88
CA ILE A 268 -8.89 10.04 -17.25
C ILE A 268 -7.43 10.47 -17.34
N GLU A 269 -6.92 11.24 -16.38
CA GLU A 269 -5.52 11.67 -16.33
C GLU A 269 -4.59 10.49 -16.00
N LEU A 270 -5.03 9.58 -15.11
CA LEU A 270 -4.29 8.35 -14.82
C LEU A 270 -4.14 7.47 -16.06
N TYR A 271 -5.18 7.37 -16.90
CA TYR A 271 -5.07 6.63 -18.18
C TYR A 271 -4.12 7.33 -19.18
N ILE A 272 -4.10 8.66 -19.23
CA ILE A 272 -3.12 9.40 -20.05
C ILE A 272 -1.71 9.09 -19.56
N MET A 273 -1.46 9.21 -18.27
CA MET A 273 -0.16 8.87 -17.68
C MET A 273 0.24 7.42 -17.94
N TYR A 274 -0.70 6.46 -17.79
CA TYR A 274 -0.42 5.05 -18.02
C TYR A 274 -0.07 4.78 -19.51
N SER A 275 -0.70 5.47 -20.45
CA SER A 275 -0.34 5.39 -21.89
C SER A 275 1.12 5.77 -22.13
N GLU A 276 1.60 6.82 -21.48
CA GLU A 276 3.00 7.26 -21.59
C GLU A 276 3.97 6.29 -20.90
N VAL A 277 3.59 5.78 -19.71
CA VAL A 277 4.35 4.73 -19.00
C VAL A 277 4.50 3.49 -19.88
N GLN A 278 3.42 3.03 -20.51
CA GLN A 278 3.44 1.86 -21.41
C GLN A 278 4.38 2.07 -22.60
N GLN A 279 4.38 3.26 -23.21
CA GLN A 279 5.29 3.58 -24.30
C GLN A 279 6.77 3.57 -23.87
N LEU A 280 7.07 4.08 -22.67
CA LEU A 280 8.43 4.05 -22.11
C LEU A 280 8.90 2.62 -21.84
N LEU A 281 8.05 1.77 -21.26
CA LEU A 281 8.35 0.34 -21.02
C LEU A 281 8.58 -0.41 -22.33
N GLN A 282 7.73 -0.18 -23.34
CA GLN A 282 7.88 -0.78 -24.67
C GLN A 282 9.22 -0.36 -25.33
N LYS A 283 9.58 0.91 -25.23
CA LYS A 283 10.84 1.46 -25.75
C LYS A 283 12.06 0.88 -25.03
N ALA A 284 11.92 0.58 -23.74
CA ALA A 284 12.94 -0.10 -22.96
C ALA A 284 12.97 -1.63 -23.17
N GLY A 285 12.09 -2.20 -23.99
CA GLY A 285 12.01 -3.63 -24.25
C GLY A 285 11.45 -4.45 -23.07
N ILE A 286 10.68 -3.82 -22.19
CA ILE A 286 10.12 -4.46 -20.98
C ILE A 286 8.66 -4.81 -21.23
N PRO A 287 8.32 -6.13 -21.29
CA PRO A 287 6.94 -6.56 -21.42
C PRO A 287 6.13 -6.25 -20.16
N VAL A 288 4.87 -5.86 -20.31
CA VAL A 288 3.92 -5.73 -19.18
C VAL A 288 3.01 -6.95 -19.16
N ALA A 289 3.16 -7.79 -18.12
CA ALA A 289 2.32 -8.96 -17.93
C ALA A 289 0.92 -8.59 -17.44
N ARG A 290 0.85 -7.66 -16.48
CA ARG A 290 -0.41 -7.17 -15.88
C ARG A 290 -0.28 -5.69 -15.55
N SER A 291 -1.44 -5.04 -15.45
CA SER A 291 -1.51 -3.63 -15.06
C SER A 291 -2.67 -3.36 -14.11
N LEU A 292 -2.47 -2.36 -13.25
CA LEU A 292 -3.48 -1.83 -12.35
C LEU A 292 -3.45 -0.30 -12.44
N VAL A 293 -4.59 0.34 -12.72
CA VAL A 293 -4.69 1.81 -12.86
C VAL A 293 -5.84 2.30 -12.03
N GLY A 294 -5.59 3.20 -11.10
CA GLY A 294 -6.63 3.76 -10.21
C GLY A 294 -6.05 4.29 -8.89
N ASN A 295 -6.91 4.53 -7.91
CA ASN A 295 -6.51 4.95 -6.58
C ASN A 295 -6.45 3.73 -5.65
N TYR A 296 -5.26 3.35 -5.21
CA TYR A 296 -5.02 2.15 -4.38
C TYR A 296 -4.21 2.46 -3.11
N ILE A 297 -3.31 3.43 -3.18
CA ILE A 297 -2.61 4.02 -2.06
C ILE A 297 -2.63 5.54 -2.23
N THR A 298 -3.52 6.20 -1.48
CA THR A 298 -3.79 7.63 -1.65
C THR A 298 -3.08 8.48 -0.58
N SER A 299 -3.23 9.78 -0.70
CA SER A 299 -2.79 10.76 0.28
C SER A 299 -3.91 11.80 0.45
N LEU A 300 -5.04 11.37 0.99
CA LEU A 300 -6.25 12.19 1.15
C LEU A 300 -6.70 12.80 -0.20
N ASP A 301 -6.70 14.13 -0.28
CA ASP A 301 -7.10 14.92 -1.45
C ASP A 301 -5.93 15.39 -2.32
N MET A 302 -4.72 14.82 -2.15
CA MET A 302 -3.55 15.14 -2.99
C MET A 302 -3.83 14.80 -4.46
N ALA A 303 -3.65 15.77 -5.35
CA ALA A 303 -3.55 15.47 -6.77
C ALA A 303 -2.12 15.08 -7.10
N GLY A 304 -1.96 14.04 -7.90
CA GLY A 304 -0.69 13.45 -8.29
C GLY A 304 -0.84 11.98 -8.63
N CYS A 305 0.26 11.34 -8.92
CA CYS A 305 0.29 9.89 -9.18
C CYS A 305 1.64 9.28 -8.81
N SER A 306 1.66 7.95 -8.70
CA SER A 306 2.90 7.16 -8.58
C SER A 306 2.91 6.01 -9.57
N VAL A 307 4.11 5.60 -9.97
CA VAL A 307 4.37 4.41 -10.78
C VAL A 307 5.06 3.40 -9.89
N THR A 308 4.55 2.16 -9.91
CA THR A 308 5.21 1.00 -9.30
C THR A 308 5.42 -0.04 -10.38
N LEU A 309 6.63 -0.56 -10.49
CA LEU A 309 6.97 -1.67 -11.37
C LEU A 309 7.50 -2.83 -10.52
N LEU A 310 6.92 -4.01 -10.72
CA LEU A 310 7.33 -5.25 -10.07
C LEU A 310 7.79 -6.23 -11.14
N ARG A 311 9.05 -6.69 -11.12
CA ARG A 311 9.49 -7.84 -11.91
C ARG A 311 8.69 -9.07 -11.52
N ALA A 312 8.12 -9.76 -12.48
CA ALA A 312 7.20 -10.86 -12.22
C ALA A 312 7.57 -12.08 -13.07
N ASP A 313 7.96 -13.15 -12.39
CA ASP A 313 8.03 -14.48 -12.98
C ASP A 313 6.63 -15.12 -13.11
N ASP A 314 6.56 -16.31 -13.66
CA ASP A 314 5.30 -17.02 -13.88
C ASP A 314 4.56 -17.29 -12.56
N GLU A 315 5.27 -17.51 -11.45
CA GLU A 315 4.65 -17.73 -10.13
C GLU A 315 4.01 -16.45 -9.60
N ILE A 316 4.71 -15.32 -9.66
CA ILE A 316 4.20 -14.01 -9.23
C ILE A 316 2.99 -13.62 -10.07
N VAL A 317 3.04 -13.82 -11.41
CA VAL A 317 1.89 -13.55 -12.29
C VAL A 317 0.70 -14.45 -11.93
N ARG A 318 0.91 -15.74 -11.69
CA ARG A 318 -0.15 -16.66 -11.30
C ARG A 318 -0.78 -16.29 -9.95
N LEU A 319 0.02 -15.90 -8.96
CA LEU A 319 -0.49 -15.45 -7.65
C LEU A 319 -1.22 -14.12 -7.76
N TRP A 320 -0.74 -13.22 -8.64
CA TRP A 320 -1.47 -11.99 -8.94
C TRP A 320 -2.84 -12.26 -9.57
N ASP A 321 -2.94 -13.20 -10.51
CA ASP A 321 -4.17 -13.55 -11.20
C ASP A 321 -5.16 -14.36 -10.32
N ALA A 322 -4.70 -14.90 -9.19
CA ALA A 322 -5.54 -15.66 -8.28
C ALA A 322 -6.72 -14.81 -7.75
N PRO A 323 -7.87 -15.47 -7.44
CA PRO A 323 -9.07 -14.77 -6.99
C PRO A 323 -8.82 -13.85 -5.80
N VAL A 324 -9.50 -12.69 -5.80
CA VAL A 324 -9.50 -11.73 -4.71
C VAL A 324 -10.88 -11.12 -4.54
N ASN A 325 -11.32 -10.95 -3.29
CA ASN A 325 -12.62 -10.36 -2.97
C ASN A 325 -12.54 -9.47 -1.73
N THR A 326 -12.12 -8.23 -1.96
CA THR A 326 -12.05 -7.19 -0.93
C THR A 326 -12.89 -5.98 -1.36
N PRO A 327 -13.18 -5.01 -0.49
CA PRO A 327 -13.82 -3.77 -0.90
C PRO A 327 -13.10 -3.00 -2.01
N GLY A 328 -11.77 -2.95 -1.95
CA GLY A 328 -10.92 -2.15 -2.86
C GLY A 328 -10.40 -2.89 -4.08
N LEU A 329 -10.46 -4.24 -4.09
CA LEU A 329 -9.91 -5.05 -5.18
C LEU A 329 -10.71 -6.33 -5.37
N ARG A 330 -11.15 -6.60 -6.62
CA ARG A 330 -12.01 -7.75 -6.89
C ARG A 330 -11.85 -8.29 -8.29
N TRP A 331 -11.47 -9.58 -8.41
CA TRP A 331 -11.52 -10.37 -9.65
C TRP A 331 -11.50 -11.88 -9.36
N GLY A 332 -11.86 -12.69 -10.36
CA GLY A 332 -11.80 -14.16 -10.27
C GLY A 332 -12.77 -14.78 -9.27
N THR A 333 -13.80 -14.05 -8.83
CA THR A 333 -14.76 -14.50 -7.80
C THR A 333 -16.18 -14.54 -8.36
#